data_ae38f14e03b014fed4f455c3935a62c8
#
_entry.id   ae38f14e03b014fed4f455c3935a62c8
#
_cell.length_a   1.000
_cell.length_b   1.000
_cell.length_c   1.000
_cell.angle_alpha   90.00
_cell.angle_beta   90.00
_cell.angle_gamma   90.00
#
_symmetry.space_group_name_H-M   'P 1'
#
loop_
_entity.id
_entity.type
_entity.pdbx_description
1 polymer ?
#
loop_
_entity_poly.entity_id
_entity_poly.type
_entity_poly.pdbx_seq_one_letter_code
_entity_poly.pdbx_strand_id
1 'polypeptide(L)'
;GKTKKPTKEMLSGIDALVYDIQDIGCRSFTFVSTLGLALDACAENDIEFVVLDRPNPLGGNRVEGCLVEDGFYSFVSQFKIPYLYGMTPGEMARYLNGERVARGEKAAKLTVVPLKGWKRSMTFDKTGMPWVLPSPHIPQPATAFYYPATGILGELYYVSIGVGYTLPFQLICADWIDADKFAERMNALNLPGTKFRPIHVKPFYGTGKGENLQGVQFYVDDVPGSSLTLIQFYAMQELAKLYPEKRIFDTATDKSRFDMFDKVCGTDKIRTLFSKNYQVSDMIDYWNKDADAFKEKAKKYYLYK
;
A
#
# COMPACT_ATOMS: atom_id res chain seq x y z
N GLY A 1 -1.64 11.42 14.85
CA GLY A 1 -2.17 12.09 16.04
C GLY A 1 -2.98 11.13 16.93
N LYS A 2 -3.41 11.58 18.10
CA LYS A 2 -4.23 10.76 19.03
C LYS A 2 -5.63 10.48 18.47
N THR A 3 -6.19 11.41 17.68
CA THR A 3 -7.53 11.32 17.10
C THR A 3 -7.45 10.83 15.66
N LYS A 4 -8.07 9.70 15.36
CA LYS A 4 -8.13 9.10 14.01
C LYS A 4 -9.41 9.49 13.27
N LYS A 5 -10.53 9.61 13.98
CA LYS A 5 -11.85 10.01 13.47
C LYS A 5 -12.22 11.37 14.07
N PRO A 6 -12.71 12.34 13.29
CA PRO A 6 -13.17 13.61 13.82
C PRO A 6 -14.24 13.42 14.91
N THR A 7 -14.10 14.09 16.05
CA THR A 7 -15.12 14.07 17.13
C THR A 7 -16.25 15.05 16.81
N LYS A 8 -17.38 14.90 17.50
CA LYS A 8 -18.53 15.81 17.37
C LYS A 8 -18.14 17.25 17.68
N GLU A 9 -17.28 17.47 18.68
CA GLU A 9 -16.79 18.79 19.06
C GLU A 9 -15.93 19.41 17.95
N MET A 10 -15.07 18.62 17.30
CA MET A 10 -14.25 19.09 16.15
C MET A 10 -15.10 19.46 14.96
N LEU A 11 -16.29 18.88 14.82
CA LEU A 11 -17.23 19.14 13.72
C LEU A 11 -18.26 20.22 14.06
N SER A 12 -18.26 20.76 15.30
CA SER A 12 -19.21 21.76 15.72
C SER A 12 -19.01 23.07 14.97
N GLY A 13 -20.11 23.63 14.43
CA GLY A 13 -20.11 24.93 13.75
C GLY A 13 -19.59 24.89 12.32
N ILE A 14 -19.40 23.71 11.73
CA ILE A 14 -19.10 23.57 10.30
C ILE A 14 -20.26 22.92 9.55
N ASP A 15 -20.48 23.35 8.31
CA ASP A 15 -21.55 22.84 7.43
C ASP A 15 -21.04 21.72 6.51
N ALA A 16 -19.76 21.78 6.15
CA ALA A 16 -19.12 20.82 5.27
C ALA A 16 -17.67 20.53 5.68
N LEU A 17 -17.26 19.29 5.55
CA LEU A 17 -15.85 18.85 5.68
C LEU A 17 -15.30 18.53 4.29
N VAL A 18 -14.23 19.25 3.89
CA VAL A 18 -13.61 19.07 2.59
C VAL A 18 -12.38 18.17 2.70
N TYR A 19 -12.32 17.15 1.87
CA TYR A 19 -11.16 16.27 1.72
C TYR A 19 -10.42 16.59 0.42
N ASP A 20 -9.19 17.09 0.53
CA ASP A 20 -8.30 17.44 -0.58
C ASP A 20 -6.88 16.89 -0.32
N ILE A 21 -6.76 15.57 -0.27
CA ILE A 21 -5.49 14.90 0.05
C ILE A 21 -5.10 13.97 -1.08
N GLN A 22 -3.83 14.06 -1.55
CA GLN A 22 -3.27 13.13 -2.53
C GLN A 22 -2.97 11.78 -1.86
N ASP A 23 -3.73 10.76 -2.21
CA ASP A 23 -3.46 9.36 -1.85
C ASP A 23 -2.50 8.72 -2.86
N ILE A 24 -1.96 7.54 -2.55
CA ILE A 24 -1.08 6.77 -3.43
C ILE A 24 -1.71 5.43 -3.90
N GLY A 25 -2.98 5.18 -3.61
CA GLY A 25 -3.71 4.00 -4.07
C GLY A 25 -3.39 2.71 -3.31
N CYS A 26 -2.77 2.81 -2.13
CA CYS A 26 -2.36 1.68 -1.30
C CYS A 26 -3.00 1.76 0.09
N ARG A 27 -3.64 0.66 0.53
CA ARG A 27 -4.41 0.58 1.78
C ARG A 27 -3.61 0.99 3.02
N SER A 28 -2.39 0.52 3.14
CA SER A 28 -1.55 0.76 4.32
C SER A 28 -0.96 2.18 4.39
N PHE A 29 -1.08 2.96 3.33
CA PHE A 29 -0.67 4.38 3.34
C PHE A 29 -1.57 5.25 4.23
N THR A 30 -2.72 4.75 4.65
CA THR A 30 -3.65 5.27 5.67
C THR A 30 -4.49 6.50 5.29
N PHE A 31 -4.23 7.17 4.18
CA PHE A 31 -5.08 8.29 3.77
C PHE A 31 -6.49 7.84 3.40
N VAL A 32 -6.62 6.65 2.81
CA VAL A 32 -7.93 5.99 2.61
C VAL A 32 -8.66 5.73 3.93
N SER A 33 -7.91 5.41 5.00
CA SER A 33 -8.49 5.24 6.34
C SER A 33 -8.99 6.57 6.90
N THR A 34 -8.23 7.65 6.72
CA THR A 34 -8.64 9.01 7.08
C THR A 34 -9.87 9.44 6.29
N LEU A 35 -9.91 9.20 4.96
CA LEU A 35 -11.05 9.48 4.10
C LEU A 35 -12.33 8.83 4.64
N GLY A 36 -12.30 7.52 4.88
CA GLY A 36 -13.49 6.79 5.30
C GLY A 36 -13.93 7.13 6.72
N LEU A 37 -12.99 7.33 7.67
CA LEU A 37 -13.33 7.75 9.03
C LEU A 37 -13.90 9.20 9.07
N ALA A 38 -13.43 10.08 8.19
CA ALA A 38 -14.00 11.41 8.04
C ALA A 38 -15.42 11.37 7.44
N LEU A 39 -15.62 10.52 6.42
CA LEU A 39 -16.95 10.27 5.84
C LEU A 39 -17.92 9.71 6.90
N ASP A 40 -17.47 8.74 7.72
CA ASP A 40 -18.27 8.19 8.83
C ASP A 40 -18.67 9.26 9.84
N ALA A 41 -17.71 10.11 10.22
CA ALA A 41 -17.98 11.19 11.17
C ALA A 41 -18.99 12.21 10.61
N CYS A 42 -18.90 12.55 9.32
CA CYS A 42 -19.87 13.44 8.65
C CYS A 42 -21.27 12.80 8.59
N ALA A 43 -21.36 11.51 8.26
CA ALA A 43 -22.65 10.79 8.22
C ALA A 43 -23.35 10.78 9.58
N GLU A 44 -22.59 10.59 10.65
CA GLU A 44 -23.10 10.54 12.04
C GLU A 44 -23.55 11.90 12.58
N ASN A 45 -22.98 12.99 12.04
CA ASN A 45 -23.25 14.37 12.52
C ASN A 45 -24.03 15.23 11.50
N ASP A 46 -24.57 14.64 10.43
CA ASP A 46 -25.35 15.32 9.39
C ASP A 46 -24.61 16.44 8.62
N ILE A 47 -23.27 16.36 8.60
CA ILE A 47 -22.39 17.29 7.91
C ILE A 47 -22.15 16.80 6.48
N GLU A 48 -22.09 17.72 5.51
CA GLU A 48 -21.72 17.38 4.15
C GLU A 48 -20.24 16.97 4.06
N PHE A 49 -19.95 15.88 3.37
CA PHE A 49 -18.59 15.47 3.07
C PHE A 49 -18.28 15.72 1.60
N VAL A 50 -17.35 16.64 1.36
CA VAL A 50 -16.95 17.07 0.01
C VAL A 50 -15.57 16.49 -0.31
N VAL A 51 -15.46 15.73 -1.40
CA VAL A 51 -14.17 15.22 -1.88
C VAL A 51 -13.77 15.96 -3.15
N LEU A 52 -12.66 16.71 -3.10
CA LEU A 52 -11.99 17.22 -4.28
C LEU A 52 -11.11 16.10 -4.83
N ASP A 53 -11.58 15.44 -5.88
CA ASP A 53 -10.96 14.20 -6.33
C ASP A 53 -9.56 14.41 -6.89
N ARG A 54 -8.68 13.42 -6.67
CA ARG A 54 -7.29 13.41 -7.12
C ARG A 54 -6.95 12.12 -7.86
N PRO A 55 -6.01 12.14 -8.82
CA PRO A 55 -5.62 10.93 -9.54
C PRO A 55 -5.05 9.88 -8.58
N ASN A 56 -5.39 8.61 -8.82
CA ASN A 56 -4.62 7.53 -8.26
C ASN A 56 -3.29 7.45 -9.04
N PRO A 57 -2.11 7.57 -8.39
CA PRO A 57 -0.83 7.59 -9.08
C PRO A 57 -0.51 6.30 -9.84
N LEU A 58 -1.09 5.19 -9.38
CA LEU A 58 -0.94 3.85 -9.99
C LEU A 58 -1.93 3.60 -11.14
N GLY A 59 -2.75 4.59 -11.48
CA GLY A 59 -3.90 4.42 -12.35
C GLY A 59 -5.10 3.79 -11.66
N GLY A 60 -6.20 3.61 -12.39
CA GLY A 60 -7.47 3.11 -11.88
C GLY A 60 -7.71 1.61 -12.11
N ASN A 61 -6.78 0.89 -12.73
CA ASN A 61 -6.99 -0.50 -13.14
C ASN A 61 -6.27 -1.53 -12.27
N ARG A 62 -5.29 -1.10 -11.46
CA ARG A 62 -4.45 -1.99 -10.67
C ARG A 62 -5.14 -2.33 -9.34
N VAL A 63 -5.44 -3.61 -9.18
CA VAL A 63 -6.00 -4.18 -7.93
C VAL A 63 -5.16 -5.40 -7.58
N GLU A 64 -4.55 -5.40 -6.39
CA GLU A 64 -3.70 -6.48 -5.90
C GLU A 64 -3.93 -6.69 -4.39
N GLY A 65 -3.79 -7.92 -3.95
CA GLY A 65 -3.93 -8.29 -2.54
C GLY A 65 -5.36 -8.67 -2.14
N CYS A 66 -5.46 -9.45 -1.06
CA CYS A 66 -6.74 -9.89 -0.51
C CYS A 66 -7.46 -8.77 0.25
N LEU A 67 -8.76 -8.95 0.47
CA LEU A 67 -9.55 -8.11 1.36
C LEU A 67 -9.11 -8.28 2.81
N VAL A 68 -9.36 -7.24 3.62
CA VAL A 68 -9.15 -7.33 5.08
C VAL A 68 -10.15 -8.32 5.66
N GLU A 69 -9.66 -9.25 6.48
CA GLU A 69 -10.45 -10.24 7.18
C GLU A 69 -10.83 -9.77 8.60
N ASP A 70 -11.88 -10.39 9.14
CA ASP A 70 -12.32 -10.10 10.51
C ASP A 70 -11.19 -10.41 11.51
N GLY A 71 -11.00 -9.50 12.47
CA GLY A 71 -9.90 -9.56 13.44
C GLY A 71 -8.63 -8.80 13.01
N PHE A 72 -8.49 -8.40 11.73
CA PHE A 72 -7.31 -7.68 11.22
C PHE A 72 -7.57 -6.20 10.91
N TYR A 73 -8.79 -5.71 11.19
CA TYR A 73 -9.07 -4.29 11.03
C TYR A 73 -8.19 -3.43 11.95
N SER A 74 -7.58 -2.41 11.34
CA SER A 74 -6.69 -1.47 12.02
C SER A 74 -6.58 -0.19 11.21
N PHE A 75 -5.88 0.83 11.71
CA PHE A 75 -5.74 2.06 10.93
C PHE A 75 -4.96 1.86 9.60
N VAL A 76 -4.09 0.86 9.51
CA VAL A 76 -3.40 0.48 8.26
C VAL A 76 -4.25 -0.45 7.37
N SER A 77 -5.37 -0.93 7.86
CA SER A 77 -6.33 -1.82 7.18
C SER A 77 -7.75 -1.56 7.70
N GLN A 78 -8.22 -0.31 7.57
CA GLN A 78 -9.47 0.15 8.21
C GLN A 78 -10.73 -0.41 7.56
N PHE A 79 -10.70 -0.71 6.27
CA PHE A 79 -11.87 -1.11 5.49
C PHE A 79 -11.60 -2.40 4.73
N LYS A 80 -12.69 -3.12 4.40
CA LYS A 80 -12.65 -4.37 3.62
C LYS A 80 -12.40 -4.09 2.14
N ILE A 81 -11.16 -3.70 1.84
CA ILE A 81 -10.65 -3.41 0.50
C ILE A 81 -9.33 -4.14 0.25
N PRO A 82 -8.92 -4.40 -1.00
CA PRO A 82 -7.64 -5.02 -1.30
C PRO A 82 -6.47 -4.08 -0.97
N TYR A 83 -5.25 -4.60 -1.00
CA TYR A 83 -4.05 -3.83 -0.68
C TYR A 83 -3.82 -2.69 -1.66
N LEU A 84 -3.92 -2.97 -2.99
CA LEU A 84 -4.07 -1.95 -4.04
C LEU A 84 -5.50 -2.03 -4.57
N TYR A 85 -6.21 -0.91 -4.56
CA TYR A 85 -7.66 -0.91 -4.79
C TYR A 85 -8.11 -0.26 -6.11
N GLY A 86 -7.19 0.37 -6.88
CA GLY A 86 -7.46 0.86 -8.22
C GLY A 86 -8.59 1.89 -8.32
N MET A 87 -8.75 2.76 -7.34
CA MET A 87 -9.77 3.80 -7.30
C MET A 87 -9.16 5.14 -6.93
N THR A 88 -9.78 6.24 -7.38
CA THR A 88 -9.47 7.58 -6.87
C THR A 88 -10.08 7.79 -5.48
N PRO A 89 -9.65 8.81 -4.70
CA PRO A 89 -10.30 9.15 -3.43
C PRO A 89 -11.82 9.38 -3.56
N GLY A 90 -12.27 10.05 -4.63
CA GLY A 90 -13.70 10.28 -4.88
C GLY A 90 -14.47 8.99 -5.17
N GLU A 91 -13.91 8.10 -5.98
CA GLU A 91 -14.49 6.77 -6.22
C GLU A 91 -14.54 5.94 -4.95
N MET A 92 -13.46 5.98 -4.14
CA MET A 92 -13.39 5.26 -2.87
C MET A 92 -14.39 5.81 -1.85
N ALA A 93 -14.58 7.12 -1.76
CA ALA A 93 -15.61 7.71 -0.91
C ALA A 93 -17.01 7.23 -1.29
N ARG A 94 -17.32 7.16 -2.59
CA ARG A 94 -18.58 6.58 -3.08
C ARG A 94 -18.73 5.11 -2.73
N TYR A 95 -17.65 4.33 -2.89
CA TYR A 95 -17.64 2.91 -2.52
C TYR A 95 -17.92 2.73 -1.01
N LEU A 96 -17.18 3.42 -0.15
CA LEU A 96 -17.35 3.32 1.30
C LEU A 96 -18.75 3.78 1.75
N ASN A 97 -19.28 4.85 1.16
CA ASN A 97 -20.64 5.31 1.44
C ASN A 97 -21.69 4.28 1.02
N GLY A 98 -21.52 3.64 -0.14
CA GLY A 98 -22.38 2.54 -0.58
C GLY A 98 -22.31 1.31 0.32
N GLU A 99 -21.12 0.97 0.84
CA GLU A 99 -20.96 -0.12 1.80
C GLU A 99 -21.62 0.19 3.16
N ARG A 100 -21.62 1.47 3.59
CA ARG A 100 -22.39 1.89 4.77
C ARG A 100 -23.88 1.58 4.60
N VAL A 101 -24.44 2.00 3.47
CA VAL A 101 -25.87 1.74 3.14
C VAL A 101 -26.15 0.24 3.10
N ALA A 102 -25.25 -0.55 2.50
CA ALA A 102 -25.41 -2.00 2.43
C ALA A 102 -25.41 -2.69 3.79
N ARG A 103 -24.77 -2.07 4.82
CA ARG A 103 -24.82 -2.53 6.21
C ARG A 103 -26.03 -1.98 7.00
N GLY A 104 -26.93 -1.22 6.37
CA GLY A 104 -28.09 -0.58 7.02
C GLY A 104 -27.72 0.72 7.78
N GLU A 105 -26.52 1.26 7.59
CA GLU A 105 -26.09 2.50 8.22
C GLU A 105 -26.55 3.73 7.41
N LYS A 106 -26.65 4.88 8.07
CA LYS A 106 -26.99 6.15 7.41
C LYS A 106 -25.95 6.52 6.36
N ALA A 107 -26.40 6.85 5.15
CA ALA A 107 -25.52 7.40 4.12
C ALA A 107 -24.98 8.78 4.53
N ALA A 108 -23.72 9.06 4.20
CA ALA A 108 -23.18 10.42 4.26
C ALA A 108 -23.78 11.28 3.15
N LYS A 109 -23.98 12.58 3.41
CA LYS A 109 -24.22 13.59 2.36
C LYS A 109 -22.89 13.81 1.64
N LEU A 110 -22.67 13.08 0.54
CA LEU A 110 -21.39 13.06 -0.17
C LEU A 110 -21.48 13.83 -1.48
N THR A 111 -20.62 14.84 -1.63
CA THR A 111 -20.36 15.53 -2.88
C THR A 111 -18.95 15.20 -3.35
N VAL A 112 -18.80 14.72 -4.60
CA VAL A 112 -17.50 14.49 -5.23
C VAL A 112 -17.33 15.47 -6.38
N VAL A 113 -16.29 16.30 -6.33
CA VAL A 113 -15.88 17.15 -7.44
C VAL A 113 -14.92 16.35 -8.32
N PRO A 114 -15.34 15.94 -9.52
CA PRO A 114 -14.56 15.01 -10.31
C PRO A 114 -13.38 15.67 -11.01
N LEU A 115 -12.36 14.88 -11.32
CA LEU A 115 -11.25 15.27 -12.18
C LEU A 115 -11.72 15.52 -13.62
N LYS A 116 -11.13 16.49 -14.29
CA LYS A 116 -11.33 16.71 -15.72
C LYS A 116 -10.23 16.01 -16.53
N GLY A 117 -10.63 15.15 -17.49
CA GLY A 117 -9.70 14.53 -18.44
C GLY A 117 -8.88 13.35 -17.93
N TRP A 118 -8.96 13.00 -16.66
CA TRP A 118 -8.30 11.80 -16.15
C TRP A 118 -9.03 10.53 -16.62
N LYS A 119 -8.25 9.53 -17.00
CA LYS A 119 -8.74 8.20 -17.40
C LYS A 119 -8.10 7.14 -16.51
N ARG A 120 -8.79 6.03 -16.28
CA ARG A 120 -8.31 4.92 -15.43
C ARG A 120 -6.97 4.33 -15.88
N SER A 121 -6.64 4.45 -17.17
CA SER A 121 -5.35 4.03 -17.73
C SER A 121 -4.20 5.01 -17.49
N MET A 122 -4.47 6.17 -16.89
CA MET A 122 -3.45 7.21 -16.65
C MET A 122 -2.82 7.06 -15.27
N THR A 123 -1.52 6.86 -15.25
CA THR A 123 -0.67 7.05 -14.08
C THR A 123 -0.40 8.55 -13.85
N PHE A 124 0.14 8.92 -12.69
CA PHE A 124 0.27 10.36 -12.34
C PHE A 124 1.13 11.14 -13.33
N ASP A 125 2.22 10.57 -13.82
CA ASP A 125 3.13 11.18 -14.82
C ASP A 125 2.42 11.60 -16.11
N LYS A 126 1.31 10.94 -16.47
CA LYS A 126 0.51 11.25 -17.66
C LYS A 126 -0.51 12.37 -17.43
N THR A 127 -0.65 12.86 -16.21
CA THR A 127 -1.63 13.91 -15.89
C THR A 127 -1.14 15.31 -16.22
N GLY A 128 0.17 15.52 -16.37
CA GLY A 128 0.78 16.82 -16.50
C GLY A 128 0.73 17.69 -15.24
N MET A 129 0.23 17.18 -14.11
CA MET A 129 0.14 17.88 -12.85
C MET A 129 1.48 17.88 -12.11
N PRO A 130 1.84 18.98 -11.41
CA PRO A 130 2.99 18.96 -10.53
C PRO A 130 2.74 18.02 -9.35
N TRP A 131 3.78 17.24 -8.97
CA TRP A 131 3.72 16.43 -7.77
C TRP A 131 3.90 17.29 -6.53
N VAL A 132 2.89 17.27 -5.66
CA VAL A 132 3.01 17.80 -4.30
C VAL A 132 3.11 16.59 -3.38
N LEU A 133 4.26 16.42 -2.72
CA LEU A 133 4.53 15.24 -1.92
C LEU A 133 3.51 15.09 -0.78
N PRO A 134 2.79 13.96 -0.68
CA PRO A 134 1.80 13.76 0.37
C PRO A 134 2.45 13.34 1.70
N SER A 135 3.70 12.89 1.64
CA SER A 135 4.49 12.46 2.79
C SER A 135 5.98 12.67 2.50
N PRO A 136 6.82 12.95 3.50
CA PRO A 136 8.27 13.08 3.31
C PRO A 136 8.92 11.89 2.60
N HIS A 137 8.33 10.70 2.76
CA HIS A 137 8.84 9.47 2.14
C HIS A 137 8.21 9.14 0.79
N ILE A 138 7.35 10.01 0.26
CA ILE A 138 6.80 9.91 -1.10
C ILE A 138 7.19 11.17 -1.89
N PRO A 139 8.49 11.41 -2.11
CA PRO A 139 9.00 12.64 -2.70
C PRO A 139 8.68 12.81 -4.19
N GLN A 140 8.39 11.71 -4.88
CA GLN A 140 8.15 11.68 -6.33
C GLN A 140 6.96 10.78 -6.67
N PRO A 141 6.27 11.00 -7.81
CA PRO A 141 5.17 10.12 -8.25
C PRO A 141 5.57 8.65 -8.36
N ALA A 142 6.79 8.38 -8.84
CA ALA A 142 7.34 7.03 -8.98
C ALA A 142 7.42 6.28 -7.64
N THR A 143 7.56 7.00 -6.51
CA THR A 143 7.60 6.36 -5.19
C THR A 143 6.29 5.65 -4.85
N ALA A 144 5.16 6.05 -5.45
CA ALA A 144 3.88 5.36 -5.31
C ALA A 144 3.92 3.91 -5.83
N PHE A 145 4.78 3.60 -6.80
CA PHE A 145 5.02 2.25 -7.30
C PHE A 145 5.92 1.42 -6.37
N TYR A 146 6.88 2.07 -5.73
CA TYR A 146 7.83 1.39 -4.83
C TYR A 146 7.24 1.09 -3.45
N TYR A 147 6.35 1.95 -2.96
CA TYR A 147 5.70 1.76 -1.66
C TYR A 147 5.02 0.40 -1.53
N PRO A 148 4.13 -0.04 -2.42
CA PRO A 148 3.50 -1.36 -2.32
C PRO A 148 4.46 -2.53 -2.56
N ALA A 149 5.61 -2.29 -3.17
CA ALA A 149 6.59 -3.31 -3.48
C ALA A 149 7.50 -3.68 -2.28
N THR A 150 7.54 -2.86 -1.23
CA THR A 150 8.40 -3.08 -0.05
C THR A 150 7.72 -2.75 1.28
N GLY A 151 6.56 -2.07 1.26
CA GLY A 151 5.91 -1.54 2.47
C GLY A 151 5.54 -2.61 3.49
N ILE A 152 5.06 -3.79 3.06
CA ILE A 152 4.75 -4.91 3.95
C ILE A 152 6.03 -5.47 4.58
N LEU A 153 7.08 -5.67 3.76
CA LEU A 153 8.38 -6.13 4.22
C LEU A 153 9.00 -5.17 5.25
N GLY A 154 8.84 -3.86 5.01
CA GLY A 154 9.34 -2.81 5.90
C GLY A 154 8.76 -2.86 7.31
N GLU A 155 7.55 -3.39 7.50
CA GLU A 155 6.93 -3.53 8.80
C GLU A 155 7.65 -4.54 9.72
N LEU A 156 8.44 -5.42 9.16
CA LEU A 156 9.22 -6.40 9.90
C LEU A 156 10.53 -5.83 10.48
N TYR A 157 10.99 -4.66 10.01
CA TYR A 157 12.30 -4.08 10.34
C TYR A 157 13.48 -5.07 10.13
N TYR A 158 13.25 -6.04 9.27
CA TYR A 158 14.18 -7.11 8.94
C TYR A 158 15.30 -6.65 8.00
N VAL A 159 14.93 -5.79 7.05
CA VAL A 159 15.85 -5.15 6.10
C VAL A 159 15.49 -3.67 5.97
N SER A 160 16.43 -2.86 5.51
CA SER A 160 16.15 -1.48 5.12
C SER A 160 15.46 -1.47 3.76
N ILE A 161 14.31 -0.78 3.68
CA ILE A 161 13.56 -0.56 2.44
C ILE A 161 13.81 0.84 1.85
N GLY A 162 14.91 1.49 2.24
CA GLY A 162 15.29 2.81 1.76
C GLY A 162 14.66 3.98 2.53
N VAL A 163 13.76 3.73 3.50
CA VAL A 163 13.30 4.75 4.44
C VAL A 163 14.48 5.13 5.34
N GLY A 164 14.85 6.41 5.30
CA GLY A 164 16.07 6.90 5.95
C GLY A 164 17.24 7.09 4.99
N TYR A 165 17.03 6.87 3.70
CA TYR A 165 17.95 7.16 2.62
C TYR A 165 17.24 7.95 1.51
N THR A 166 17.95 8.35 0.46
CA THR A 166 17.40 9.18 -0.64
C THR A 166 16.47 8.41 -1.60
N LEU A 167 16.32 7.10 -1.42
CA LEU A 167 15.54 6.18 -2.28
C LEU A 167 14.48 5.42 -1.45
N PRO A 168 13.50 6.11 -0.84
CA PRO A 168 12.51 5.48 0.01
C PRO A 168 11.68 4.44 -0.76
N PHE A 169 11.53 3.27 -0.17
CA PHE A 169 10.82 2.10 -0.70
C PHE A 169 11.44 1.44 -1.94
N GLN A 170 12.53 1.98 -2.48
CA GLN A 170 13.17 1.50 -3.71
C GLN A 170 14.39 0.59 -3.44
N LEU A 171 14.63 0.22 -2.18
CA LEU A 171 15.77 -0.58 -1.75
C LEU A 171 15.30 -1.81 -0.95
N ILE A 172 16.13 -2.85 -0.98
CA ILE A 172 16.08 -3.98 -0.03
C ILE A 172 17.54 -4.28 0.35
N CYS A 173 17.95 -3.83 1.53
CA CYS A 173 19.35 -3.86 1.96
C CYS A 173 19.50 -4.28 3.42
N ALA A 174 20.58 -5.01 3.74
CA ALA A 174 21.03 -5.31 5.09
C ALA A 174 22.56 -5.45 5.11
N ASP A 175 23.17 -5.49 6.28
CA ASP A 175 24.60 -5.68 6.46
C ASP A 175 25.08 -7.10 6.09
N TRP A 176 24.20 -8.08 6.18
CA TRP A 176 24.43 -9.50 5.89
C TRP A 176 24.11 -9.94 4.45
N ILE A 177 23.54 -9.07 3.61
CA ILE A 177 23.21 -9.37 2.22
C ILE A 177 24.45 -9.18 1.34
N ASP A 178 24.73 -10.12 0.43
CA ASP A 178 25.65 -9.95 -0.70
C ASP A 178 24.87 -9.34 -1.87
N ALA A 179 25.19 -8.10 -2.21
CA ALA A 179 24.41 -7.31 -3.18
C ALA A 179 24.39 -7.94 -4.58
N ASP A 180 25.52 -8.45 -5.04
CA ASP A 180 25.65 -9.03 -6.39
C ASP A 180 24.87 -10.33 -6.50
N LYS A 181 25.04 -11.25 -5.55
CA LYS A 181 24.29 -12.51 -5.53
C LYS A 181 22.79 -12.29 -5.41
N PHE A 182 22.37 -11.33 -4.58
CA PHE A 182 20.95 -11.04 -4.41
C PHE A 182 20.35 -10.43 -5.67
N ALA A 183 21.06 -9.49 -6.33
CA ALA A 183 20.62 -8.91 -7.60
C ALA A 183 20.53 -9.98 -8.72
N GLU A 184 21.51 -10.88 -8.82
CA GLU A 184 21.48 -12.00 -9.76
C GLU A 184 20.26 -12.89 -9.53
N ARG A 185 20.01 -13.31 -8.29
CA ARG A 185 18.85 -14.15 -7.90
C ARG A 185 17.52 -13.49 -8.24
N MET A 186 17.38 -12.20 -7.91
CA MET A 186 16.15 -11.46 -8.20
C MET A 186 15.91 -11.27 -9.70
N ASN A 187 16.96 -10.98 -10.48
CA ASN A 187 16.84 -10.87 -11.93
C ASN A 187 16.53 -12.22 -12.61
N ALA A 188 17.03 -13.33 -12.07
CA ALA A 188 16.73 -14.68 -12.59
C ALA A 188 15.25 -15.05 -12.50
N LEU A 189 14.45 -14.41 -11.62
CA LEU A 189 13.01 -14.59 -11.54
C LEU A 189 12.26 -14.03 -12.77
N ASN A 190 12.88 -13.16 -13.55
CA ASN A 190 12.29 -12.51 -14.73
C ASN A 190 10.93 -11.87 -14.44
N LEU A 191 10.79 -11.17 -13.30
CA LEU A 191 9.54 -10.52 -12.91
C LEU A 191 9.17 -9.45 -13.94
N PRO A 192 7.93 -9.47 -14.51
CA PRO A 192 7.53 -8.53 -15.55
C PRO A 192 7.74 -7.07 -15.13
N GLY A 193 8.40 -6.27 -15.99
CA GLY A 193 8.63 -4.85 -15.74
C GLY A 193 9.59 -4.54 -14.59
N THR A 194 10.29 -5.52 -14.01
CA THR A 194 11.15 -5.28 -12.85
C THR A 194 12.60 -5.61 -13.14
N LYS A 195 13.52 -4.73 -12.73
CA LYS A 195 14.97 -4.90 -12.83
C LYS A 195 15.62 -4.59 -11.49
N PHE A 196 16.64 -5.37 -11.14
CA PHE A 196 17.38 -5.23 -9.89
C PHE A 196 18.86 -4.97 -10.20
N ARG A 197 19.45 -4.01 -9.48
CA ARG A 197 20.89 -3.77 -9.52
C ARG A 197 21.48 -3.79 -8.12
N PRO A 198 22.74 -4.24 -7.93
CA PRO A 198 23.40 -4.16 -6.65
C PRO A 198 23.60 -2.71 -6.20
N ILE A 199 23.52 -2.46 -4.89
CA ILE A 199 23.73 -1.14 -4.29
C ILE A 199 24.33 -1.28 -2.89
N HIS A 200 25.14 -0.27 -2.51
CA HIS A 200 25.67 -0.08 -1.17
C HIS A 200 25.18 1.26 -0.66
N VAL A 201 24.68 1.30 0.58
CA VAL A 201 24.06 2.50 1.17
C VAL A 201 24.42 2.63 2.65
N LYS A 202 24.30 3.85 3.16
CA LYS A 202 24.43 4.15 4.59
C LYS A 202 23.25 5.03 5.00
N PRO A 203 22.19 4.47 5.60
CA PRO A 203 21.01 5.23 5.98
C PRO A 203 21.31 6.28 7.05
N PHE A 204 20.62 7.42 6.98
CA PHE A 204 20.73 8.51 7.96
C PHE A 204 19.85 8.28 9.19
N TYR A 205 18.74 7.54 9.03
CA TYR A 205 17.81 7.12 10.09
C TYR A 205 17.07 5.83 9.67
N GLY A 206 16.23 5.31 10.56
CA GLY A 206 15.47 4.09 10.30
C GLY A 206 16.32 2.82 10.43
N THR A 207 15.88 1.75 9.78
CA THR A 207 16.55 0.45 9.84
C THR A 207 17.96 0.52 9.25
N GLY A 208 18.96 0.11 10.01
CA GLY A 208 20.39 0.15 9.63
C GLY A 208 21.00 1.55 9.67
N LYS A 209 20.44 2.47 10.49
CA LYS A 209 21.00 3.84 10.65
C LYS A 209 22.48 3.83 10.96
N GLY A 210 23.27 4.49 10.10
CA GLY A 210 24.72 4.65 10.29
C GLY A 210 25.55 3.42 9.94
N GLU A 211 24.92 2.30 9.55
CA GLU A 211 25.57 1.06 9.14
C GLU A 211 25.83 1.06 7.62
N ASN A 212 26.85 0.33 7.19
CA ASN A 212 27.09 0.08 5.77
C ASN A 212 26.22 -1.12 5.36
N LEU A 213 25.18 -0.85 4.61
CA LEU A 213 24.26 -1.87 4.11
C LEU A 213 24.53 -2.12 2.63
N GLN A 214 24.22 -3.34 2.18
CA GLN A 214 24.24 -3.71 0.77
C GLN A 214 23.01 -4.53 0.42
N GLY A 215 22.69 -4.60 -0.86
CA GLY A 215 21.51 -5.29 -1.35
C GLY A 215 21.13 -4.82 -2.74
N VAL A 216 19.85 -4.63 -3.00
CA VAL A 216 19.36 -4.24 -4.31
C VAL A 216 18.61 -2.91 -4.30
N GLN A 217 18.85 -2.10 -5.35
CA GLN A 217 17.90 -1.12 -5.84
C GLN A 217 17.11 -1.74 -6.97
N PHE A 218 15.81 -1.48 -7.04
CA PHE A 218 14.99 -1.98 -8.15
C PHE A 218 14.23 -0.87 -8.87
N TYR A 219 13.90 -1.17 -10.12
CA TYR A 219 13.13 -0.32 -11.02
C TYR A 219 11.90 -1.08 -11.45
N VAL A 220 10.80 -0.36 -11.58
CA VAL A 220 9.49 -0.95 -11.95
C VAL A 220 8.91 -0.15 -13.09
N ASP A 221 8.58 -0.85 -14.18
CA ASP A 221 7.77 -0.34 -15.28
C ASP A 221 6.35 -0.89 -15.17
N ASP A 222 5.34 -0.06 -15.42
CA ASP A 222 3.94 -0.48 -15.44
C ASP A 222 3.63 -1.22 -16.75
N VAL A 223 3.88 -2.54 -16.74
CA VAL A 223 3.64 -3.40 -17.91
C VAL A 223 2.58 -4.45 -17.58
N PRO A 224 1.88 -5.00 -18.60
CA PRO A 224 0.95 -6.11 -18.40
C PRO A 224 1.58 -7.28 -17.66
N GLY A 225 0.89 -7.80 -16.66
CA GLY A 225 1.36 -8.92 -15.84
C GLY A 225 2.35 -8.54 -14.73
N SER A 226 2.75 -7.26 -14.60
CA SER A 226 3.54 -6.83 -13.45
C SER A 226 2.69 -6.86 -12.18
N SER A 227 3.24 -7.36 -11.08
CA SER A 227 2.66 -7.28 -9.73
C SER A 227 3.62 -6.55 -8.81
N LEU A 228 3.19 -5.40 -8.31
CA LEU A 228 4.02 -4.59 -7.41
C LEU A 228 4.15 -5.28 -6.04
N THR A 229 3.05 -5.78 -5.53
CA THR A 229 2.97 -6.31 -4.17
C THR A 229 3.73 -7.62 -3.99
N LEU A 230 3.95 -8.39 -5.06
CA LEU A 230 4.67 -9.66 -5.00
C LEU A 230 6.19 -9.48 -4.96
N ILE A 231 6.74 -8.34 -5.35
CA ILE A 231 8.20 -8.09 -5.36
C ILE A 231 8.81 -8.36 -3.98
N GLN A 232 8.22 -7.87 -2.92
CA GLN A 232 8.70 -8.06 -1.56
C GLN A 232 8.65 -9.53 -1.10
N PHE A 233 7.64 -10.29 -1.51
CA PHE A 233 7.56 -11.72 -1.17
C PHE A 233 8.58 -12.54 -1.94
N TYR A 234 8.83 -12.22 -3.21
CA TYR A 234 9.93 -12.82 -3.97
C TYR A 234 11.30 -12.46 -3.36
N ALA A 235 11.48 -11.22 -2.91
CA ALA A 235 12.70 -10.84 -2.20
C ALA A 235 12.89 -11.65 -0.91
N MET A 236 11.85 -11.80 -0.09
CA MET A 236 11.88 -12.64 1.11
C MET A 236 12.18 -14.10 0.77
N GLN A 237 11.61 -14.63 -0.31
CA GLN A 237 11.88 -15.98 -0.80
C GLN A 237 13.35 -16.18 -1.16
N GLU A 238 13.92 -15.28 -1.97
CA GLU A 238 15.31 -15.41 -2.41
C GLU A 238 16.31 -15.16 -1.27
N LEU A 239 16.01 -14.22 -0.36
CA LEU A 239 16.79 -14.05 0.87
C LEU A 239 16.75 -15.30 1.76
N ALA A 240 15.59 -15.94 1.91
CA ALA A 240 15.48 -17.18 2.69
C ALA A 240 16.22 -18.37 2.09
N LYS A 241 16.42 -18.38 0.75
CA LYS A 241 17.24 -19.39 0.05
C LYS A 241 18.74 -19.10 0.18
N LEU A 242 19.14 -17.81 0.06
CA LEU A 242 20.55 -17.40 0.18
C LEU A 242 21.05 -17.47 1.63
N TYR A 243 20.18 -17.16 2.58
CA TYR A 243 20.51 -17.02 4.01
C TYR A 243 19.47 -17.76 4.88
N PRO A 244 19.47 -19.10 4.89
CA PRO A 244 18.48 -19.88 5.67
C PRO A 244 18.48 -19.54 7.16
N GLU A 245 19.66 -19.16 7.71
CA GLU A 245 19.86 -18.74 9.10
C GLU A 245 19.25 -17.36 9.42
N LYS A 246 18.81 -16.61 8.39
CA LYS A 246 18.17 -15.30 8.50
C LYS A 246 16.68 -15.31 8.18
N ARG A 247 16.05 -16.48 8.11
CA ARG A 247 14.60 -16.60 7.87
C ARG A 247 13.81 -15.90 8.96
N ILE A 248 13.21 -14.74 8.65
CA ILE A 248 12.64 -13.82 9.64
C ILE A 248 11.55 -14.46 10.51
N PHE A 249 10.67 -15.27 9.93
CA PHE A 249 9.57 -15.88 10.68
C PHE A 249 10.01 -17.06 11.57
N ASP A 250 11.19 -17.62 11.32
CA ASP A 250 11.75 -18.74 12.10
C ASP A 250 12.71 -18.23 13.18
N THR A 251 13.49 -17.18 12.88
CA THR A 251 14.66 -16.78 13.68
C THR A 251 14.41 -15.53 14.53
N ALA A 252 13.33 -14.77 14.29
CA ALA A 252 13.05 -13.57 15.06
C ALA A 252 12.77 -13.90 16.54
N THR A 253 13.53 -13.28 17.41
CA THR A 253 13.33 -13.32 18.87
C THR A 253 12.17 -12.42 19.32
N ASP A 254 12.01 -11.26 18.67
CA ASP A 254 10.88 -10.36 18.85
C ASP A 254 9.83 -10.58 17.75
N LYS A 255 8.69 -11.14 18.14
CA LYS A 255 7.57 -11.41 17.24
C LYS A 255 6.51 -10.29 17.25
N SER A 256 6.75 -9.19 17.95
CA SER A 256 5.77 -8.07 18.04
C SER A 256 5.45 -7.47 16.67
N ARG A 257 6.41 -7.51 15.73
CA ARG A 257 6.23 -7.01 14.36
C ARG A 257 5.37 -7.92 13.47
N PHE A 258 5.16 -9.18 13.85
CA PHE A 258 4.30 -10.09 13.08
C PHE A 258 2.83 -9.66 13.11
N ASP A 259 2.37 -9.15 14.24
CA ASP A 259 1.01 -8.58 14.35
C ASP A 259 0.81 -7.38 13.39
N MET A 260 1.82 -6.51 13.26
CA MET A 260 1.75 -5.39 12.31
C MET A 260 1.80 -5.89 10.85
N PHE A 261 2.67 -6.84 10.54
CA PHE A 261 2.72 -7.49 9.23
C PHE A 261 1.36 -8.09 8.85
N ASP A 262 0.74 -8.85 9.74
CA ASP A 262 -0.57 -9.47 9.53
C ASP A 262 -1.67 -8.40 9.34
N LYS A 263 -1.66 -7.33 10.13
CA LYS A 263 -2.58 -6.20 9.99
C LYS A 263 -2.42 -5.48 8.66
N VAL A 264 -1.19 -5.28 8.18
CA VAL A 264 -0.94 -4.65 6.87
C VAL A 264 -1.35 -5.58 5.74
N CYS A 265 -1.10 -6.89 5.84
CA CYS A 265 -1.63 -7.88 4.90
C CYS A 265 -3.17 -7.97 4.95
N GLY A 266 -3.78 -7.65 6.10
CA GLY A 266 -5.22 -7.79 6.35
C GLY A 266 -5.63 -9.20 6.75
N THR A 267 -4.69 -10.08 7.02
CA THR A 267 -4.86 -11.49 7.42
C THR A 267 -3.53 -12.08 7.89
N ASP A 268 -3.56 -13.07 8.77
CA ASP A 268 -2.38 -13.85 9.16
C ASP A 268 -2.04 -14.97 8.15
N LYS A 269 -2.94 -15.26 7.21
CA LYS A 269 -2.77 -16.38 6.25
C LYS A 269 -1.55 -16.19 5.37
N ILE A 270 -1.25 -14.95 4.98
CA ILE A 270 -0.08 -14.66 4.13
C ILE A 270 1.20 -15.09 4.84
N ARG A 271 1.39 -14.68 6.10
CA ARG A 271 2.54 -15.10 6.90
C ARG A 271 2.55 -16.60 7.14
N THR A 272 1.42 -17.18 7.55
CA THR A 272 1.34 -18.60 7.91
C THR A 272 1.50 -19.56 6.73
N LEU A 273 1.07 -19.17 5.53
CA LEU A 273 1.30 -19.94 4.31
C LEU A 273 2.75 -19.79 3.83
N PHE A 274 3.23 -18.54 3.73
CA PHE A 274 4.57 -18.25 3.23
C PHE A 274 5.67 -18.85 4.13
N SER A 275 5.54 -18.75 5.45
CA SER A 275 6.58 -19.20 6.39
C SER A 275 6.80 -20.72 6.41
N LYS A 276 5.89 -21.53 5.84
CA LYS A 276 6.07 -22.99 5.78
C LYS A 276 7.31 -23.39 4.97
N ASN A 277 7.45 -22.82 3.79
CA ASN A 277 8.52 -23.16 2.85
C ASN A 277 9.26 -21.94 2.28
N TYR A 278 8.82 -20.72 2.63
CA TYR A 278 9.31 -19.47 2.06
C TYR A 278 9.19 -19.45 0.52
N GLN A 279 8.03 -19.92 0.01
CA GLN A 279 7.72 -19.90 -1.42
C GLN A 279 6.51 -19.00 -1.68
N VAL A 280 6.63 -18.11 -2.68
CA VAL A 280 5.51 -17.25 -3.09
C VAL A 280 4.34 -18.08 -3.62
N SER A 281 4.62 -19.23 -4.27
CA SER A 281 3.60 -20.15 -4.75
C SER A 281 2.64 -20.65 -3.65
N ASP A 282 3.07 -20.70 -2.40
CA ASP A 282 2.26 -21.20 -1.30
C ASP A 282 1.18 -20.21 -0.85
N MET A 283 1.34 -18.92 -1.20
CA MET A 283 0.45 -17.86 -0.72
C MET A 283 -0.18 -17.00 -1.83
N ILE A 284 0.31 -17.08 -3.07
CA ILE A 284 -0.08 -16.17 -4.15
C ILE A 284 -1.57 -16.25 -4.49
N ASP A 285 -2.13 -17.45 -4.50
CA ASP A 285 -3.56 -17.66 -4.79
C ASP A 285 -4.42 -17.02 -3.69
N TYR A 286 -3.97 -17.18 -2.43
CA TYR A 286 -4.66 -16.55 -1.30
C TYR A 286 -4.54 -15.01 -1.35
N TRP A 287 -3.37 -14.48 -1.74
CA TRP A 287 -3.15 -13.06 -1.88
C TRP A 287 -4.07 -12.43 -2.91
N ASN A 288 -4.33 -13.12 -4.03
CA ASN A 288 -5.12 -12.60 -5.14
C ASN A 288 -6.60 -13.03 -5.15
N LYS A 289 -7.05 -13.85 -4.19
CA LYS A 289 -8.37 -14.50 -4.17
C LYS A 289 -9.57 -13.56 -4.37
N ASP A 290 -9.44 -12.32 -3.93
CA ASP A 290 -10.56 -11.37 -3.90
C ASP A 290 -10.48 -10.28 -4.99
N ALA A 291 -9.36 -10.19 -5.73
CA ALA A 291 -9.06 -9.05 -6.59
C ALA A 291 -10.10 -8.84 -7.69
N ASP A 292 -10.50 -9.91 -8.40
CA ASP A 292 -11.45 -9.81 -9.50
C ASP A 292 -12.88 -9.55 -9.00
N ALA A 293 -13.30 -10.20 -7.92
CA ALA A 293 -14.60 -9.95 -7.31
C ALA A 293 -14.72 -8.49 -6.81
N PHE A 294 -13.64 -7.95 -6.24
CA PHE A 294 -13.60 -6.55 -5.85
C PHE A 294 -13.69 -5.61 -7.05
N LYS A 295 -12.96 -5.88 -8.14
CA LYS A 295 -13.04 -5.07 -9.38
C LYS A 295 -14.46 -5.00 -9.90
N GLU A 296 -15.17 -6.13 -9.99
CA GLU A 296 -16.56 -6.18 -10.44
C GLU A 296 -17.48 -5.37 -9.52
N LYS A 297 -17.36 -5.56 -8.22
CA LYS A 297 -18.14 -4.82 -7.22
C LYS A 297 -17.89 -3.31 -7.26
N ALA A 298 -16.64 -2.89 -7.51
CA ALA A 298 -16.24 -1.50 -7.54
C ALA A 298 -16.74 -0.72 -8.75
N LYS A 299 -17.01 -1.39 -9.89
CA LYS A 299 -17.40 -0.75 -11.15
C LYS A 299 -18.58 0.23 -11.03
N LYS A 300 -19.58 -0.08 -10.21
CA LYS A 300 -20.76 0.78 -10.01
C LYS A 300 -20.44 2.13 -9.34
N TYR A 301 -19.25 2.26 -8.75
CA TYR A 301 -18.81 3.46 -8.08
C TYR A 301 -17.80 4.29 -8.90
N TYR A 302 -17.37 3.78 -10.06
CA TYR A 302 -16.43 4.46 -10.92
C TYR A 302 -17.02 5.77 -11.47
N LEU A 303 -16.16 6.78 -11.54
CA LEU A 303 -16.45 8.09 -12.14
C LEU A 303 -15.79 8.24 -13.50
N TYR A 304 -14.76 7.47 -13.77
CA TYR A 304 -13.87 7.59 -14.94
C TYR A 304 -13.85 6.30 -15.75
N LYS A 305 -13.58 6.45 -17.05
CA LYS A 305 -13.46 5.33 -18.02
C LYS A 305 -12.00 4.98 -18.27
#